data_901c1242cdc6986fd541d0117b3c0822
#
_entry.id   901c1242cdc6986fd541d0117b3c0822
#
_cell.length_a   1.000
_cell.length_b   1.000
_cell.length_c   1.000
_cell.angle_alpha   90.00
_cell.angle_beta   90.00
_cell.angle_gamma   90.00
#
_symmetry.space_group_name_H-M   'P 1'
#
loop_
_entity.id
_entity.type
_entity.pdbx_description
1 polymer ?
#
loop_
_entity_poly.entity_id
_entity_poly.type
_entity_poly.pdbx_seq_one_letter_code
_entity_poly.pdbx_strand_id
1 'polypeptide(L)'
;DGFRISESPEVATLDMNTVKFPLTLRPLRQGDRFTPFGMKGTKLVSDYLTDIKCSVIDRQRQMVVEDATGMIIWLVGRRTNDKCRIDSSSNAALIITKTVNSPS
;
A
#
# COMPACT_ATOMS: atom_id res chain seq x y z
N ASP A 1 8.34 -17.82 17.24
CA ASP A 1 8.05 -16.92 16.26
C ASP A 1 6.85 -16.09 16.61
N GLY A 2 6.45 -15.23 16.88
CA GLY A 2 5.35 -14.37 17.21
C GLY A 2 5.01 -13.36 16.14
N PHE A 3 5.55 -13.56 14.94
CA PHE A 3 5.27 -12.60 13.88
C PHE A 3 3.81 -12.67 13.47
N ARG A 4 3.16 -11.54 13.35
CA ARG A 4 1.79 -11.44 12.89
C ARG A 4 1.67 -10.39 11.80
N ILE A 5 0.87 -10.69 10.79
CA ILE A 5 0.50 -9.69 9.80
C ILE A 5 -0.57 -8.81 10.43
N SER A 6 -0.30 -7.51 10.45
CA SER A 6 -1.27 -6.56 10.98
C SER A 6 -2.45 -6.45 10.02
N GLU A 7 -3.66 -6.40 10.58
CA GLU A 7 -4.87 -6.18 9.81
C GLU A 7 -5.29 -4.71 9.81
N SER A 8 -4.54 -3.86 10.51
CA SER A 8 -4.86 -2.44 10.53
C SER A 8 -4.53 -1.79 9.17
N PRO A 9 -5.45 -0.99 8.60
CA PRO A 9 -5.14 -0.30 7.34
C PRO A 9 -4.04 0.76 7.50
N GLU A 10 -3.71 1.11 8.74
CA GLU A 10 -2.63 2.08 8.99
C GLU A 10 -1.25 1.44 8.98
N VAL A 11 -1.18 0.11 8.84
CA VAL A 11 0.08 -0.62 8.86
C VAL A 11 0.15 -1.51 7.62
N ALA A 12 1.21 -1.33 6.84
CA ALA A 12 1.49 -2.18 5.69
C ALA A 12 2.52 -3.21 6.07
N THR A 13 2.22 -4.48 5.81
CA THR A 13 3.16 -5.58 6.02
C THR A 13 3.43 -6.23 4.67
N LEU A 14 4.68 -6.18 4.24
CA LEU A 14 5.08 -6.56 2.89
C LEU A 14 6.25 -7.52 2.92
N ASP A 15 6.37 -8.32 1.86
CA ASP A 15 7.55 -9.17 1.67
C ASP A 15 8.71 -8.29 1.23
N MET A 16 9.70 -8.14 2.09
CA MET A 16 10.85 -7.27 1.81
C MET A 16 11.59 -7.67 0.53
N ASN A 17 11.57 -8.94 0.18
CA ASN A 17 12.28 -9.42 -1.00
C ASN A 17 11.64 -9.00 -2.32
N THR A 18 10.39 -8.55 -2.29
CA THR A 18 9.69 -8.12 -3.49
C THR A 18 9.71 -6.61 -3.67
N VAL A 19 10.29 -5.88 -2.73
CA VAL A 19 10.29 -4.41 -2.73
C VAL A 19 11.69 -3.92 -3.05
N LYS A 20 11.80 -2.97 -3.97
CA LYS A 20 13.08 -2.39 -4.36
C LYS A 20 13.24 -1.00 -3.78
N PHE A 21 14.25 -0.84 -2.95
CA PHE A 21 14.54 0.46 -2.33
C PHE A 21 15.32 1.35 -3.31
N PRO A 22 15.20 2.67 -3.18
CA PRO A 22 14.47 3.40 -2.14
C PRO A 22 12.97 3.48 -2.40
N LEU A 23 12.23 3.80 -1.35
CA LEU A 23 10.78 3.99 -1.42
C LEU A 23 10.46 5.47 -1.51
N THR A 24 9.37 5.79 -2.19
CA THR A 24 8.91 7.18 -2.33
C THR A 24 7.47 7.28 -1.87
N LEU A 25 7.22 8.21 -0.96
CA LEU A 25 5.85 8.59 -0.56
C LEU A 25 5.44 9.77 -1.41
N ARG A 26 4.32 9.67 -2.11
CA ARG A 26 3.85 10.73 -2.98
C ARG A 26 2.33 10.76 -3.06
N PRO A 27 1.76 11.89 -3.53
CA PRO A 27 0.32 11.93 -3.79
C PRO A 27 -0.07 10.99 -4.92
N LEU A 28 -1.34 10.57 -4.88
CA LEU A 28 -1.93 9.81 -5.96
C LEU A 28 -1.90 10.61 -7.26
N ARG A 29 -1.59 9.93 -8.37
CA ARG A 29 -1.60 10.54 -9.70
C ARG A 29 -2.62 9.84 -10.58
N GLN A 30 -3.14 10.56 -11.55
CA GLN A 30 -4.01 9.99 -12.56
C GLN A 30 -3.27 8.87 -13.30
N GLY A 31 -3.95 7.75 -13.50
CA GLY A 31 -3.35 6.61 -14.18
C GLY A 31 -2.63 5.63 -13.28
N ASP A 32 -2.48 5.93 -12.00
CA ASP A 32 -1.85 4.99 -11.06
C ASP A 32 -2.62 3.67 -11.01
N ARG A 33 -1.86 2.58 -11.02
CA ARG A 33 -2.42 1.23 -11.00
C ARG A 33 -1.73 0.40 -9.93
N PHE A 34 -2.46 -0.57 -9.40
CA PHE A 34 -1.89 -1.56 -8.50
C PHE A 34 -2.78 -2.81 -8.49
N THR A 35 -2.27 -3.88 -7.89
CA THR A 35 -3.06 -5.10 -7.68
C THR A 35 -3.44 -5.12 -6.21
N PRO A 36 -4.70 -4.79 -5.85
CA PRO A 36 -5.08 -4.74 -4.43
C PRO A 36 -4.89 -6.10 -3.77
N PHE A 37 -4.43 -6.08 -2.53
CA PHE A 37 -4.24 -7.31 -1.75
C PHE A 37 -5.51 -8.15 -1.77
N GLY A 38 -5.35 -9.44 -2.08
CA GLY A 38 -6.47 -10.36 -2.19
C GLY A 38 -7.11 -10.42 -3.56
N MET A 39 -6.67 -9.59 -4.49
CA MET A 39 -7.17 -9.60 -5.86
C MET A 39 -6.08 -10.09 -6.81
N LYS A 40 -6.46 -10.53 -8.00
CA LYS A 40 -5.50 -11.09 -8.95
C LYS A 40 -5.17 -10.15 -10.09
N GLY A 41 -6.04 -9.21 -10.40
CA GLY A 41 -5.85 -8.33 -11.54
C GLY A 41 -5.38 -6.95 -11.12
N THR A 42 -4.69 -6.28 -12.04
CA THR A 42 -4.30 -4.89 -11.86
C THR A 42 -5.51 -4.00 -12.06
N LYS A 43 -5.61 -2.97 -11.25
CA LYS A 43 -6.75 -2.06 -11.25
C LYS A 43 -6.26 -0.62 -11.13
N LEU A 44 -6.96 0.30 -11.78
CA LEU A 44 -6.70 1.72 -11.55
C LEU A 44 -7.01 2.04 -10.09
N VAL A 45 -6.13 2.80 -9.45
CA VAL A 45 -6.37 3.23 -8.07
C VAL A 45 -7.66 4.04 -7.99
N SER A 46 -7.93 4.89 -8.99
CA SER A 46 -9.17 5.67 -9.01
C SER A 46 -10.40 4.78 -9.03
N ASP A 47 -10.37 3.67 -9.78
CA ASP A 47 -11.50 2.73 -9.79
C ASP A 47 -11.65 2.02 -8.45
N TYR A 48 -10.52 1.64 -7.84
CA TYR A 48 -10.54 1.03 -6.52
C TYR A 48 -11.17 1.98 -5.50
N LEU A 49 -10.78 3.25 -5.52
CA LEU A 49 -11.32 4.23 -4.59
C LEU A 49 -12.82 4.46 -4.81
N THR A 50 -13.27 4.42 -6.07
CA THR A 50 -14.69 4.51 -6.38
C THR A 50 -15.45 3.30 -5.82
N ASP A 51 -14.88 2.10 -5.98
CA ASP A 51 -15.51 0.87 -5.50
C ASP A 51 -15.70 0.87 -3.98
N ILE A 52 -14.77 1.44 -3.23
CA ILE A 52 -14.87 1.52 -1.78
C ILE A 52 -15.60 2.78 -1.33
N LYS A 53 -16.16 3.55 -2.27
CA LYS A 53 -16.92 4.76 -2.00
C LYS A 53 -16.13 5.82 -1.24
N CYS A 54 -14.86 5.98 -1.62
CA CYS A 54 -14.01 6.99 -1.05
C CYS A 54 -14.54 8.39 -1.39
N SER A 55 -14.60 9.26 -0.40
CA SER A 55 -15.08 10.62 -0.62
C SER A 55 -14.11 11.40 -1.50
N VAL A 56 -14.60 12.48 -2.11
CA VAL A 56 -13.75 13.34 -2.95
C VAL A 56 -12.61 13.93 -2.13
N ILE A 57 -12.91 14.36 -0.90
CA ILE A 57 -11.88 14.96 -0.05
C ILE A 57 -10.82 13.94 0.32
N ASP A 58 -11.22 12.74 0.71
CA ASP A 58 -10.25 11.69 1.06
C ASP A 58 -9.43 11.27 -0.15
N ARG A 59 -10.04 11.23 -1.33
CA ARG A 59 -9.33 10.91 -2.57
C ARG A 59 -8.25 11.95 -2.86
N GLN A 60 -8.53 13.22 -2.63
CA GLN A 60 -7.57 14.29 -2.85
C GLN A 60 -6.38 14.22 -1.89
N ARG A 61 -6.57 13.60 -0.75
CA ARG A 61 -5.53 13.44 0.28
C ARG A 61 -4.80 12.10 0.19
N GLN A 62 -5.21 11.25 -0.74
CA GLN A 62 -4.65 9.90 -0.83
C GLN A 62 -3.19 9.95 -1.22
N MET A 63 -2.36 9.25 -0.44
CA MET A 63 -0.94 9.08 -0.71
C MET A 63 -0.68 7.63 -1.09
N VAL A 64 0.39 7.42 -1.83
CA VAL A 64 0.85 6.09 -2.19
C VAL A 64 2.33 5.98 -1.86
N VAL A 65 2.79 4.77 -1.60
CA VAL A 65 4.21 4.47 -1.49
C VAL A 65 4.59 3.63 -2.70
N GLU A 66 5.57 4.10 -3.44
CA GLU A 66 6.08 3.34 -4.57
C GLU A 66 7.53 2.92 -4.31
N ASP A 67 7.94 1.81 -4.92
CA ASP A 67 9.32 1.37 -4.80
C ASP A 67 10.18 1.97 -5.92
N ALA A 68 11.45 1.58 -5.98
CA ALA A 68 12.38 2.16 -6.93
C ALA A 68 12.02 1.86 -8.39
N THR A 69 11.19 0.84 -8.65
CA THR A 69 10.73 0.51 -10.00
C THR A 69 9.49 1.31 -10.41
N GLY A 70 8.91 2.06 -9.50
CA GLY A 70 7.66 2.77 -9.74
C GLY A 70 6.42 1.97 -9.40
N MET A 71 6.58 0.76 -8.89
CA MET A 71 5.44 -0.07 -8.49
C MET A 71 4.84 0.48 -7.19
N ILE A 72 3.53 0.71 -7.19
CA ILE A 72 2.84 1.12 -5.97
C ILE A 72 2.73 -0.10 -5.06
N ILE A 73 3.38 -0.04 -3.90
CA ILE A 73 3.39 -1.14 -2.95
C ILE A 73 2.33 -0.96 -1.86
N TRP A 74 1.90 0.26 -1.63
CA TRP A 74 0.90 0.56 -0.59
C TRP A 74 0.08 1.77 -0.95
N LEU A 75 -1.23 1.62 -0.88
CA LEU A 75 -2.18 2.71 -0.92
C LEU A 75 -2.39 3.10 0.55
N VAL A 76 -1.76 4.19 0.96
CA VAL A 76 -1.58 4.53 2.37
C VAL A 76 -2.92 4.59 3.11
N GLY A 77 -3.00 3.90 4.23
CA GLY A 77 -4.21 3.83 5.03
C GLY A 77 -5.27 2.89 4.47
N ARG A 78 -4.97 2.14 3.40
CA ARG A 78 -5.94 1.27 2.75
C ARG A 78 -5.35 -0.10 2.47
N ARG A 79 -4.94 -0.39 1.25
CA ARG A 79 -4.48 -1.72 0.86
C ARG A 79 -3.05 -1.72 0.35
N THR A 80 -2.37 -2.83 0.59
CA THR A 80 -1.07 -3.09 -0.01
C THR A 80 -1.24 -3.71 -1.39
N ASN A 81 -0.14 -3.82 -2.12
CA ASN A 81 -0.11 -4.49 -3.41
C ASN A 81 0.00 -6.01 -3.17
N ASP A 82 -0.86 -6.78 -3.82
CA ASP A 82 -0.87 -8.23 -3.66
C ASP A 82 0.44 -8.87 -4.10
N LYS A 83 1.15 -8.26 -5.03
CA LYS A 83 2.44 -8.77 -5.49
C LYS A 83 3.53 -8.70 -4.43
N CYS A 84 3.31 -7.93 -3.37
CA CYS A 84 4.25 -7.78 -2.26
C CYS A 84 3.75 -8.46 -1.01
N ARG A 85 2.75 -9.32 -1.10
CA ARG A 85 2.17 -9.94 0.09
C ARG A 85 3.14 -10.97 0.68
N ILE A 86 3.06 -11.12 1.99
CA ILE A 86 3.84 -12.15 2.69
C ILE A 86 3.15 -13.50 2.49
N ASP A 87 3.95 -14.51 2.20
CA ASP A 87 3.47 -15.90 2.10
C ASP A 87 4.47 -16.84 2.77
N SER A 88 4.27 -18.14 2.60
CA SER A 88 5.09 -19.14 3.27
C SER A 88 6.54 -19.14 2.81
N SER A 89 6.84 -18.52 1.68
CA SER A 89 8.23 -18.44 1.19
C SER A 89 8.93 -17.16 1.64
N SER A 90 8.21 -16.24 2.27
CA SER A 90 8.78 -14.98 2.72
C SER A 90 9.70 -15.20 3.92
N ASN A 91 10.90 -14.64 3.88
CA ASN A 91 11.85 -14.77 4.97
C ASN A 91 12.20 -13.42 5.63
N ALA A 92 11.63 -12.34 5.15
CA ALA A 92 11.82 -11.02 5.75
C ALA A 92 10.60 -10.16 5.49
N ALA A 93 10.17 -9.40 6.47
CA ALA A 93 9.00 -8.54 6.37
C ALA A 93 9.41 -7.08 6.44
N LEU A 94 8.80 -6.26 5.60
CA LEU A 94 8.88 -4.81 5.68
C LEU A 94 7.58 -4.31 6.29
N ILE A 95 7.69 -3.54 7.36
CA ILE A 95 6.52 -2.98 8.03
C ILE A 95 6.58 -1.47 7.92
N ILE A 96 5.53 -0.87 7.35
CA ILE A 96 5.42 0.57 7.22
C ILE A 96 4.17 0.99 7.98
N THR A 97 4.32 1.96 8.86
CA THR A 97 3.22 2.43 9.70
C THR A 97 2.91 3.88 9.36
N LYS A 98 1.62 4.16 9.13
CA LYS A 98 1.16 5.52 8.99
C LYS A 98 1.00 6.12 10.38
N THR A 99 1.68 7.25 10.61
CA THR A 99 1.53 7.97 11.86
C THR A 99 0.92 9.33 11.57
N VAL A 100 0.10 9.82 12.48
CA VAL A 100 -0.48 11.15 12.37
C VAL A 100 0.23 12.04 13.38
N ASN A 101 0.95 13.05 12.88
CA ASN A 101 1.53 14.05 13.74
C ASN A 101 0.48 15.08 14.06
N SER A 102 -0.01 15.06 15.29
CA SER A 102 -0.91 16.09 15.76
C SER A 102 -0.07 17.22 16.33
N PRO A 103 -0.10 18.41 15.74
CA PRO A 103 0.54 19.53 16.40
C PRO A 103 -0.20 19.79 17.69
N SER A 104 0.51 19.86 18.73
CA SER A 104 -0.06 20.14 20.04
C SER A 104 -0.06 21.63 20.32
#